data_8701410a6a6f2831b06214b7d4831993
#
_entry.id   8701410a6a6f2831b06214b7d4831993
#
_cell.length_a   1.000
_cell.length_b   1.000
_cell.length_c   1.000
_cell.angle_alpha   90.00
_cell.angle_beta   90.00
_cell.angle_gamma   90.00
#
_symmetry.space_group_name_H-M   'P 1'
#
loop_
_entity.id
_entity.type
_entity.pdbx_description
1 polymer ?
#
loop_
_entity_poly.entity_id
_entity_poly.type
_entity_poly.pdbx_seq_one_letter_code
_entity_poly.pdbx_strand_id
1 'polypeptide(L)'
;MRLAAIDIGSNGARLLIKNFRTTEDGTQQISRVMYMRVPLRLGSDVFTLGKISKERMLMMKHMLKAFKQIMKLNQVDDYRACATSAMRDAENGKKVLNKLRKSTGIDIEIINGREEARLLCNNIVENIGSAKGNYAYIDVGGGSTEISLLHDGALTHSQSYNIGTLRMLGGMVSKETVEKMKADLKRFAKDMPDIRIIGSGGNINKLFKLTHAKRENRYVTVDEIKDLYSKLKVLSVEERIEQYGLKVDRADVIIPAAEIFITAAEALGCDSVQVPNISLADSIVDGFYRDKYSACDIKPEQSDADEVGDDEE
;
A
#
# COMPACT_ATOMS: atom_id res chain seq x y z
N MET A 1 -7.94 -8.36 20.45
CA MET A 1 -7.82 -6.92 20.14
C MET A 1 -8.17 -6.67 18.68
N ARG A 2 -8.97 -5.66 18.38
CA ARG A 2 -9.29 -5.27 17.00
C ARG A 2 -8.67 -3.95 16.66
N LEU A 3 -7.83 -3.92 15.64
CA LEU A 3 -7.19 -2.70 15.15
C LEU A 3 -7.63 -2.36 13.72
N ALA A 4 -7.62 -1.07 13.41
CA ALA A 4 -7.96 -0.60 12.09
C ALA A 4 -6.84 0.22 11.43
N ALA A 5 -6.72 0.08 10.11
CA ALA A 5 -5.98 1.00 9.26
C ALA A 5 -6.92 1.78 8.35
N ILE A 6 -6.68 3.09 8.25
CA ILE A 6 -7.25 3.94 7.21
C ILE A 6 -6.10 4.37 6.30
N ASP A 7 -6.12 3.90 5.05
CA ASP A 7 -5.15 4.26 4.02
C ASP A 7 -5.82 5.21 3.01
N ILE A 8 -5.33 6.44 2.89
CA ILE A 8 -5.86 7.47 1.98
C ILE A 8 -4.85 7.71 0.87
N GLY A 9 -4.99 6.95 -0.21
CA GLY A 9 -4.17 7.09 -1.40
C GLY A 9 -4.74 8.08 -2.43
N SER A 10 -3.98 8.33 -3.49
CA SER A 10 -4.37 9.26 -4.57
C SER A 10 -5.61 8.82 -5.34
N ASN A 11 -5.84 7.51 -5.53
CA ASN A 11 -7.00 7.00 -6.28
C ASN A 11 -8.18 6.61 -5.37
N GLY A 12 -7.92 6.13 -4.16
CA GLY A 12 -8.98 5.73 -3.25
C GLY A 12 -8.49 5.53 -1.84
N ALA A 13 -9.43 5.55 -0.90
CA ALA A 13 -9.17 5.24 0.49
C ALA A 13 -9.64 3.83 0.86
N ARG A 14 -9.02 3.27 1.87
CA ARG A 14 -9.32 1.94 2.38
C ARG A 14 -9.49 1.99 3.89
N LEU A 15 -10.46 1.23 4.39
CA LEU A 15 -10.57 0.83 5.80
C LEU A 15 -10.32 -0.66 5.88
N LEU A 16 -9.35 -1.07 6.67
CA LEU A 16 -9.07 -2.47 6.99
C LEU A 16 -9.16 -2.64 8.50
N ILE A 17 -9.93 -3.63 8.93
CA ILE A 17 -10.02 -4.02 10.35
C ILE A 17 -9.51 -5.45 10.47
N LYS A 18 -8.53 -5.65 11.34
CA LYS A 18 -7.98 -6.97 11.70
C LYS A 18 -8.22 -7.27 13.18
N ASN A 19 -8.40 -8.55 13.48
CA ASN A 19 -8.42 -9.07 14.84
C ASN A 19 -7.10 -9.76 15.12
N PHE A 20 -6.44 -9.34 16.19
CA PHE A 20 -5.20 -9.90 16.71
C PHE A 20 -5.52 -10.66 17.99
N ARG A 21 -5.23 -11.95 18.00
CA ARG A 21 -5.47 -12.85 19.12
C ARG A 21 -4.22 -13.67 19.38
N THR A 22 -3.80 -13.74 20.63
CA THR A 22 -2.80 -14.70 21.07
C THR A 22 -3.55 -15.95 21.56
N THR A 23 -3.20 -17.10 21.04
CA THR A 23 -3.75 -18.40 21.45
C THR A 23 -3.08 -18.87 22.74
N GLU A 24 -3.62 -19.88 23.42
CA GLU A 24 -3.11 -20.39 24.70
C GLU A 24 -1.66 -20.92 24.59
N ASP A 25 -1.24 -21.37 23.42
CA ASP A 25 0.13 -21.79 23.10
C ASP A 25 1.08 -20.64 22.76
N GLY A 26 0.63 -19.38 22.89
CA GLY A 26 1.42 -18.18 22.57
C GLY A 26 1.47 -17.82 21.07
N THR A 27 0.83 -18.59 20.19
CA THR A 27 0.83 -18.31 18.75
C THR A 27 -0.07 -17.10 18.44
N GLN A 28 0.44 -16.17 17.64
CA GLN A 28 -0.36 -15.04 17.16
C GLN A 28 -1.23 -15.43 15.97
N GLN A 29 -2.53 -15.22 16.13
CA GLN A 29 -3.54 -15.45 15.11
C GLN A 29 -4.12 -14.12 14.64
N ILE A 30 -3.87 -13.79 13.36
CA ILE A 30 -4.33 -12.55 12.74
C ILE A 30 -5.42 -12.88 11.72
N SER A 31 -6.58 -12.26 11.86
CA SER A 31 -7.69 -12.48 10.92
C SER A 31 -8.28 -11.15 10.46
N ARG A 32 -8.64 -11.09 9.17
CA ARG A 32 -9.31 -9.93 8.59
C ARG A 32 -10.79 -9.95 8.97
N VAL A 33 -11.24 -8.90 9.66
CA VAL A 33 -12.65 -8.71 10.06
C VAL A 33 -13.42 -8.00 8.95
N MET A 34 -12.84 -6.91 8.40
CA MET A 34 -13.49 -6.11 7.37
C MET A 34 -12.48 -5.42 6.46
N TYR A 35 -12.83 -5.30 5.19
CA TYR A 35 -12.13 -4.49 4.22
C TYR A 35 -13.11 -3.69 3.37
N MET A 36 -12.94 -2.39 3.33
CA MET A 36 -13.73 -1.49 2.51
C MET A 36 -12.83 -0.56 1.70
N ARG A 37 -13.17 -0.34 0.44
CA ARG A 37 -12.50 0.62 -0.44
C ARG A 37 -13.49 1.64 -1.01
N VAL A 38 -13.15 2.91 -0.87
CA VAL A 38 -13.93 4.05 -1.40
C VAL A 38 -13.09 4.77 -2.46
N PRO A 39 -13.58 4.93 -3.71
CA PRO A 39 -12.89 5.70 -4.74
C PRO A 39 -13.04 7.19 -4.45
N LEU A 40 -11.94 7.85 -4.12
CA LEU A 40 -11.90 9.30 -3.85
C LEU A 40 -11.33 10.10 -5.02
N ARG A 41 -10.35 9.52 -5.74
CA ARG A 41 -9.64 10.15 -6.87
C ARG A 41 -9.03 11.52 -6.50
N LEU A 42 -8.45 11.64 -5.32
CA LEU A 42 -7.80 12.89 -4.87
C LEU A 42 -6.71 13.35 -5.83
N GLY A 43 -5.99 12.39 -6.42
CA GLY A 43 -4.94 12.68 -7.41
C GLY A 43 -5.47 13.36 -8.66
N SER A 44 -6.73 13.15 -9.06
CA SER A 44 -7.31 13.87 -10.21
C SER A 44 -7.34 15.39 -9.96
N ASP A 45 -7.67 15.81 -8.74
CA ASP A 45 -7.64 17.24 -8.39
C ASP A 45 -6.20 17.72 -8.21
N VAL A 46 -5.39 17.00 -7.45
CA VAL A 46 -4.07 17.47 -7.04
C VAL A 46 -3.11 17.56 -8.23
N PHE A 47 -3.12 16.55 -9.12
CA PHE A 47 -2.24 16.53 -10.28
C PHE A 47 -2.72 17.35 -11.48
N THR A 48 -3.86 18.05 -11.36
CA THR A 48 -4.36 19.01 -12.35
C THR A 48 -4.52 20.43 -11.78
N LEU A 49 -4.96 20.53 -10.52
CA LEU A 49 -5.31 21.80 -9.87
C LEU A 49 -4.31 22.22 -8.78
N GLY A 50 -3.34 21.38 -8.42
CA GLY A 50 -2.39 21.59 -7.32
C GLY A 50 -3.00 21.46 -5.92
N LYS A 51 -4.30 21.23 -5.77
CA LYS A 51 -5.00 21.28 -4.48
C LYS A 51 -6.20 20.33 -4.42
N ILE A 52 -6.64 19.97 -3.23
CA ILE A 52 -7.89 19.25 -2.97
C ILE A 52 -9.07 20.21 -3.11
N SER A 53 -10.05 19.89 -3.96
CA SER A 53 -11.28 20.65 -4.14
C SER A 53 -12.19 20.59 -2.91
N LYS A 54 -13.15 21.52 -2.84
CA LYS A 54 -14.20 21.49 -1.81
C LYS A 54 -15.05 20.23 -1.89
N GLU A 55 -15.33 19.76 -3.09
CA GLU A 55 -16.09 18.54 -3.35
C GLU A 55 -15.37 17.32 -2.79
N ARG A 56 -14.09 17.12 -3.14
CA ARG A 56 -13.27 15.99 -2.62
C ARG A 56 -13.13 16.04 -1.11
N MET A 57 -12.93 17.23 -0.54
CA MET A 57 -12.89 17.40 0.92
C MET A 57 -14.23 16.98 1.57
N LEU A 58 -15.38 17.29 0.95
CA LEU A 58 -16.69 16.86 1.43
C LEU A 58 -16.88 15.35 1.34
N MET A 59 -16.47 14.74 0.23
CA MET A 59 -16.46 13.28 0.07
C MET A 59 -15.61 12.60 1.16
N MET A 60 -14.40 13.10 1.41
CA MET A 60 -13.54 12.60 2.50
C MET A 60 -14.23 12.72 3.87
N LYS A 61 -14.89 13.85 4.14
CA LYS A 61 -15.61 14.06 5.41
C LYS A 61 -16.70 12.99 5.60
N HIS A 62 -17.52 12.75 4.57
CA HIS A 62 -18.58 11.73 4.65
C HIS A 62 -17.99 10.33 4.81
N MET A 63 -16.96 9.99 4.05
CA MET A 63 -16.27 8.71 4.14
C MET A 63 -15.69 8.49 5.56
N LEU A 64 -14.99 9.47 6.12
CA LEU A 64 -14.38 9.35 7.45
C LEU A 64 -15.43 9.19 8.55
N LYS A 65 -16.57 9.88 8.43
CA LYS A 65 -17.70 9.67 9.34
C LYS A 65 -18.26 8.24 9.24
N ALA A 66 -18.41 7.72 8.02
CA ALA A 66 -18.86 6.35 7.81
C ALA A 66 -17.83 5.35 8.39
N PHE A 67 -16.53 5.53 8.12
CA PHE A 67 -15.47 4.68 8.67
C PHE A 67 -15.48 4.70 10.20
N LYS A 68 -15.69 5.87 10.82
CA LYS A 68 -15.80 5.98 12.28
C LYS A 68 -16.96 5.14 12.84
N GLN A 69 -18.13 5.15 12.18
CA GLN A 69 -19.27 4.34 12.62
C GLN A 69 -19.00 2.84 12.42
N ILE A 70 -18.37 2.46 11.30
CA ILE A 70 -17.98 1.08 11.03
C ILE A 70 -16.98 0.57 12.05
N MET A 71 -15.97 1.37 12.41
CA MET A 71 -15.03 1.01 13.48
C MET A 71 -15.72 0.83 14.82
N LYS A 72 -16.67 1.71 15.18
CA LYS A 72 -17.49 1.56 16.40
C LYS A 72 -18.34 0.29 16.37
N LEU A 73 -19.02 0.01 15.25
CA LEU A 73 -19.84 -1.19 15.07
C LEU A 73 -19.02 -2.48 15.27
N ASN A 74 -17.77 -2.47 14.81
CA ASN A 74 -16.85 -3.59 14.92
C ASN A 74 -16.04 -3.59 16.23
N GLN A 75 -16.33 -2.68 17.17
CA GLN A 75 -15.63 -2.60 18.46
C GLN A 75 -14.11 -2.51 18.28
N VAL A 76 -13.66 -1.61 17.39
CA VAL A 76 -12.24 -1.37 17.14
C VAL A 76 -11.63 -0.66 18.33
N ASP A 77 -10.58 -1.23 18.89
CA ASP A 77 -9.90 -0.73 20.09
C ASP A 77 -9.05 0.51 19.76
N ASP A 78 -8.35 0.47 18.60
CA ASP A 78 -7.51 1.59 18.17
C ASP A 78 -7.30 1.58 16.64
N TYR A 79 -6.82 2.70 16.07
CA TYR A 79 -6.59 2.81 14.64
C TYR A 79 -5.38 3.67 14.31
N ARG A 80 -4.79 3.42 13.14
CA ARG A 80 -3.83 4.30 12.48
C ARG A 80 -4.36 4.76 11.14
N ALA A 81 -4.32 6.06 10.85
CA ALA A 81 -4.80 6.62 9.59
C ALA A 81 -3.68 7.39 8.90
N CYS A 82 -3.35 6.95 7.68
CA CYS A 82 -2.27 7.51 6.87
C CYS A 82 -2.81 8.08 5.56
N ALA A 83 -2.23 9.19 5.11
CA ALA A 83 -2.45 9.76 3.79
C ALA A 83 -1.11 9.86 3.04
N THR A 84 -1.13 9.57 1.73
CA THR A 84 0.07 9.45 0.91
C THR A 84 0.19 10.58 -0.13
N SER A 85 0.73 10.30 -1.31
CA SER A 85 1.20 11.26 -2.31
C SER A 85 0.23 12.39 -2.64
N ALA A 86 -1.06 12.14 -2.90
CA ALA A 86 -1.99 13.23 -3.24
C ALA A 86 -2.16 14.24 -2.08
N MET A 87 -2.26 13.76 -0.84
CA MET A 87 -2.38 14.65 0.31
C MET A 87 -1.07 15.38 0.62
N ARG A 88 0.07 14.71 0.39
CA ARG A 88 1.41 15.26 0.57
C ARG A 88 1.69 16.39 -0.42
N ASP A 89 1.29 16.21 -1.69
CA ASP A 89 1.57 17.15 -2.78
C ASP A 89 0.55 18.29 -2.90
N ALA A 90 -0.61 18.17 -2.24
CA ALA A 90 -1.63 19.21 -2.27
C ALA A 90 -1.20 20.46 -1.49
N GLU A 91 -1.21 21.65 -2.13
CA GLU A 91 -0.93 22.94 -1.49
C GLU A 91 -1.76 23.17 -0.20
N ASN A 92 -2.99 22.69 -0.20
CA ASN A 92 -3.93 22.83 0.93
C ASN A 92 -4.03 21.58 1.80
N GLY A 93 -3.19 20.55 1.60
CA GLY A 93 -3.31 19.24 2.26
C GLY A 93 -3.41 19.33 3.78
N LYS A 94 -2.45 19.99 4.44
CA LYS A 94 -2.47 20.19 5.90
C LYS A 94 -3.74 20.90 6.39
N LYS A 95 -4.20 21.92 5.64
CA LYS A 95 -5.44 22.67 5.98
C LYS A 95 -6.69 21.78 5.87
N VAL A 96 -6.74 20.92 4.87
CA VAL A 96 -7.82 19.94 4.65
C VAL A 96 -7.83 18.94 5.81
N LEU A 97 -6.69 18.33 6.16
CA LEU A 97 -6.61 17.38 7.27
C LEU A 97 -7.04 17.99 8.61
N ASN A 98 -6.62 19.22 8.92
CA ASN A 98 -7.05 19.92 10.13
C ASN A 98 -8.58 20.14 10.19
N LYS A 99 -9.21 20.45 9.05
CA LYS A 99 -10.67 20.58 8.96
C LYS A 99 -11.38 19.24 9.14
N LEU A 100 -10.83 18.18 8.53
CA LEU A 100 -11.37 16.83 8.65
C LEU A 100 -11.27 16.33 10.09
N ARG A 101 -10.11 16.49 10.75
CA ARG A 101 -9.93 16.15 12.16
C ARG A 101 -10.97 16.84 13.06
N LYS A 102 -11.15 18.17 12.92
CA LYS A 102 -12.14 18.92 13.68
C LYS A 102 -13.59 18.45 13.47
N SER A 103 -13.93 18.00 12.24
CA SER A 103 -15.31 17.65 11.88
C SER A 103 -15.65 16.16 12.02
N THR A 104 -14.66 15.27 12.11
CA THR A 104 -14.84 13.82 12.19
C THR A 104 -14.24 13.20 13.45
N GLY A 105 -13.26 13.88 14.05
CA GLY A 105 -12.46 13.36 15.15
C GLY A 105 -11.48 12.26 14.74
N ILE A 106 -11.26 12.04 13.43
CA ILE A 106 -10.23 11.14 12.90
C ILE A 106 -8.94 11.92 12.69
N ASP A 107 -7.88 11.49 13.34
CA ASP A 107 -6.54 12.02 13.12
C ASP A 107 -5.86 11.27 11.99
N ILE A 108 -5.29 12.01 11.02
CA ILE A 108 -4.67 11.44 9.81
C ILE A 108 -3.28 12.04 9.69
N GLU A 109 -2.27 11.20 9.65
CA GLU A 109 -0.89 11.60 9.38
C GLU A 109 -0.56 11.53 7.88
N ILE A 110 0.26 12.47 7.40
CA ILE A 110 0.84 12.39 6.06
C ILE A 110 2.16 11.65 6.18
N ILE A 111 2.26 10.46 5.58
CA ILE A 111 3.51 9.71 5.52
C ILE A 111 4.27 10.08 4.26
N ASN A 112 5.60 10.11 4.35
CA ASN A 112 6.47 10.30 3.20
C ASN A 112 6.72 8.97 2.46
N GLY A 113 7.25 9.04 1.23
CA GLY A 113 7.48 7.84 0.41
C GLY A 113 8.46 6.83 1.03
N ARG A 114 9.41 7.28 1.85
CA ARG A 114 10.34 6.38 2.56
C ARG A 114 9.61 5.59 3.65
N GLU A 115 8.74 6.23 4.41
CA GLU A 115 7.92 5.57 5.44
C GLU A 115 6.91 4.62 4.81
N GLU A 116 6.26 5.03 3.71
CA GLU A 116 5.37 4.19 2.91
C GLU A 116 6.08 2.91 2.46
N ALA A 117 7.27 3.04 1.88
CA ALA A 117 8.10 1.92 1.45
C ALA A 117 8.54 1.03 2.63
N ARG A 118 8.93 1.62 3.78
CA ARG A 118 9.33 0.88 4.99
C ARG A 118 8.19 0.02 5.53
N LEU A 119 6.98 0.59 5.62
CA LEU A 119 5.79 -0.14 6.06
C LEU A 119 5.50 -1.34 5.17
N LEU A 120 5.57 -1.13 3.86
CA LEU A 120 5.33 -2.18 2.86
C LEU A 120 6.38 -3.30 2.96
N CYS A 121 7.66 -2.96 3.06
CA CYS A 121 8.75 -3.94 3.16
C CYS A 121 8.63 -4.82 4.40
N ASN A 122 8.36 -4.23 5.56
CA ASN A 122 8.22 -4.99 6.80
C ASN A 122 7.13 -6.06 6.71
N ASN A 123 5.99 -5.70 6.11
CA ASN A 123 4.88 -6.63 5.94
C ASN A 123 5.20 -7.77 4.94
N ILE A 124 6.04 -7.49 3.93
CA ILE A 124 6.43 -8.49 2.94
C ILE A 124 7.35 -9.52 3.54
N VAL A 125 8.39 -9.07 4.24
CA VAL A 125 9.35 -9.97 4.90
C VAL A 125 8.61 -10.95 5.82
N GLU A 126 7.59 -10.49 6.54
CA GLU A 126 6.77 -11.32 7.41
C GLU A 126 5.87 -12.32 6.66
N ASN A 127 5.31 -11.92 5.51
CA ASN A 127 4.32 -12.73 4.78
C ASN A 127 4.92 -13.67 3.73
N ILE A 128 6.10 -13.35 3.18
CA ILE A 128 6.79 -14.20 2.18
C ILE A 128 7.76 -15.17 2.86
N GLY A 129 7.98 -14.99 4.16
CA GLY A 129 8.98 -15.72 4.93
C GLY A 129 10.39 -15.20 4.64
N SER A 130 11.43 -15.87 5.15
CA SER A 130 12.83 -15.56 4.88
C SER A 130 13.14 -15.84 3.40
N ALA A 131 12.66 -14.97 2.51
CA ALA A 131 12.89 -15.05 1.08
C ALA A 131 14.38 -14.81 0.82
N LYS A 132 15.13 -15.90 0.67
CA LYS A 132 16.52 -15.83 0.23
C LYS A 132 16.59 -15.30 -1.21
N GLY A 133 17.57 -14.45 -1.48
CA GLY A 133 17.83 -13.88 -2.80
C GLY A 133 17.41 -12.42 -2.91
N ASN A 134 17.39 -11.93 -4.15
CA ASN A 134 17.18 -10.53 -4.47
C ASN A 134 15.75 -10.25 -4.92
N TYR A 135 15.11 -9.25 -4.34
CA TYR A 135 13.76 -8.85 -4.70
C TYR A 135 13.66 -7.33 -4.91
N ALA A 136 12.95 -6.94 -5.96
CA ALA A 136 12.45 -5.58 -6.15
C ALA A 136 10.95 -5.56 -5.81
N TYR A 137 10.62 -4.94 -4.72
CA TYR A 137 9.24 -4.69 -4.37
C TYR A 137 8.77 -3.39 -5.01
N ILE A 138 7.66 -3.46 -5.76
CA ILE A 138 7.13 -2.34 -6.55
C ILE A 138 5.67 -2.13 -6.18
N ASP A 139 5.34 -0.96 -5.62
CA ASP A 139 3.96 -0.50 -5.41
C ASP A 139 3.64 0.67 -6.34
N VAL A 140 2.70 0.45 -7.26
CA VAL A 140 2.26 1.47 -8.20
C VAL A 140 1.00 2.13 -7.70
N GLY A 141 1.17 3.32 -7.13
CA GLY A 141 0.10 4.18 -6.65
C GLY A 141 -0.52 5.06 -7.74
N GLY A 142 -1.42 5.95 -7.31
CA GLY A 142 -2.01 6.96 -8.21
C GLY A 142 -1.09 8.14 -8.44
N GLY A 143 -0.23 8.49 -7.48
CA GLY A 143 0.64 9.66 -7.54
C GLY A 143 2.12 9.34 -7.58
N SER A 144 2.54 8.20 -7.08
CA SER A 144 3.94 7.76 -7.01
C SER A 144 4.07 6.25 -7.25
N THR A 145 5.29 5.81 -7.47
CA THR A 145 5.69 4.40 -7.48
C THR A 145 6.82 4.24 -6.49
N GLU A 146 6.60 3.41 -5.50
CA GLU A 146 7.58 3.04 -4.47
C GLU A 146 8.32 1.78 -4.93
N ILE A 147 9.66 1.84 -4.93
CA ILE A 147 10.53 0.70 -5.26
C ILE A 147 11.48 0.47 -4.09
N SER A 148 11.44 -0.74 -3.57
CA SER A 148 12.31 -1.18 -2.46
C SER A 148 13.04 -2.45 -2.84
N LEU A 149 14.34 -2.48 -2.58
CA LEU A 149 15.20 -3.62 -2.85
C LEU A 149 15.45 -4.39 -1.57
N LEU A 150 15.29 -5.70 -1.66
CA LEU A 150 15.52 -6.62 -0.56
C LEU A 150 16.59 -7.63 -0.96
N HIS A 151 17.53 -7.88 -0.08
CA HIS A 151 18.52 -8.94 -0.17
C HIS A 151 18.40 -9.83 1.06
N ASP A 152 18.10 -11.10 0.88
CA ASP A 152 17.88 -12.08 1.95
C ASP A 152 16.92 -11.58 3.05
N GLY A 153 15.84 -10.92 2.63
CA GLY A 153 14.82 -10.35 3.54
C GLY A 153 15.19 -9.00 4.17
N ALA A 154 16.41 -8.51 4.00
CA ALA A 154 16.83 -7.20 4.49
C ALA A 154 16.60 -6.10 3.44
N LEU A 155 16.03 -4.95 3.87
CA LEU A 155 15.87 -3.77 3.02
C LEU A 155 17.24 -3.12 2.78
N THR A 156 17.72 -3.15 1.53
CA THR A 156 19.01 -2.56 1.12
C THR A 156 18.85 -1.17 0.51
N HIS A 157 17.75 -0.93 -0.20
CA HIS A 157 17.48 0.37 -0.82
C HIS A 157 15.98 0.62 -0.91
N SER A 158 15.58 1.91 -0.86
CA SER A 158 14.20 2.32 -1.07
C SER A 158 14.14 3.69 -1.72
N GLN A 159 13.32 3.81 -2.76
CA GLN A 159 13.13 5.03 -3.52
C GLN A 159 11.66 5.19 -3.92
N SER A 160 11.13 6.42 -3.77
CA SER A 160 9.84 6.82 -4.31
C SER A 160 10.05 7.69 -5.55
N TYR A 161 9.37 7.36 -6.64
CA TYR A 161 9.37 8.11 -7.88
C TYR A 161 8.02 8.80 -8.06
N ASN A 162 8.02 10.07 -8.45
CA ASN A 162 6.80 10.82 -8.78
C ASN A 162 6.19 10.36 -10.12
N ILE A 163 6.02 9.03 -10.24
CA ILE A 163 5.40 8.33 -11.36
C ILE A 163 4.24 7.53 -10.79
N GLY A 164 3.02 7.94 -11.09
CA GLY A 164 1.81 7.25 -10.61
C GLY A 164 0.72 7.35 -11.66
N THR A 165 -0.27 6.48 -11.59
CA THR A 165 -1.26 6.33 -12.66
C THR A 165 -2.09 7.58 -12.90
N LEU A 166 -2.54 8.28 -11.87
CA LEU A 166 -3.28 9.54 -11.99
C LEU A 166 -2.36 10.72 -12.34
N ARG A 167 -1.12 10.70 -11.86
CA ARG A 167 -0.12 11.70 -12.23
C ARG A 167 0.24 11.60 -13.73
N MET A 168 0.35 10.39 -14.28
CA MET A 168 0.53 10.17 -15.72
C MET A 168 -0.67 10.67 -16.52
N LEU A 169 -1.90 10.32 -16.11
CA LEU A 169 -3.12 10.82 -16.76
C LEU A 169 -3.25 12.35 -16.71
N GLY A 170 -2.76 12.98 -15.66
CA GLY A 170 -2.69 14.46 -15.53
C GLY A 170 -1.55 15.12 -16.30
N GLY A 171 -0.72 14.36 -17.03
CA GLY A 171 0.42 14.88 -17.78
C GLY A 171 1.57 15.44 -16.91
N MET A 172 1.61 15.07 -15.62
CA MET A 172 2.55 15.62 -14.63
C MET A 172 3.77 14.71 -14.38
N VAL A 173 4.06 13.80 -15.30
CA VAL A 173 5.26 12.95 -15.28
C VAL A 173 6.18 13.38 -16.39
N SER A 174 7.38 13.88 -16.03
CA SER A 174 8.37 14.26 -17.01
C SER A 174 9.14 13.05 -17.57
N LYS A 175 9.66 13.19 -18.79
CA LYS A 175 10.50 12.15 -19.41
C LYS A 175 11.76 11.88 -18.57
N GLU A 176 12.35 12.93 -17.99
CA GLU A 176 13.54 12.84 -17.14
C GLU A 176 13.27 11.98 -15.90
N THR A 177 12.07 12.10 -15.31
CA THR A 177 11.69 11.26 -14.14
C THR A 177 11.59 9.79 -14.53
N VAL A 178 11.03 9.46 -15.69
CA VAL A 178 10.94 8.10 -16.19
C VAL A 178 12.33 7.53 -16.52
N GLU A 179 13.16 8.30 -17.22
CA GLU A 179 14.53 7.86 -17.56
C GLU A 179 15.40 7.70 -16.31
N LYS A 180 15.23 8.55 -15.31
CA LYS A 180 15.89 8.36 -14.01
C LYS A 180 15.50 7.05 -13.36
N MET A 181 14.19 6.73 -13.28
CA MET A 181 13.72 5.46 -12.74
C MET A 181 14.33 4.28 -13.50
N LYS A 182 14.31 4.30 -14.84
CA LYS A 182 14.92 3.25 -15.67
C LYS A 182 16.42 3.08 -15.41
N ALA A 183 17.15 4.20 -15.31
CA ALA A 183 18.59 4.17 -15.07
C ALA A 183 18.91 3.58 -13.70
N ASP A 184 18.17 3.99 -12.65
CA ASP A 184 18.31 3.45 -11.31
C ASP A 184 18.03 1.94 -11.29
N LEU A 185 16.93 1.48 -11.92
CA LEU A 185 16.57 0.06 -11.98
C LEU A 185 17.60 -0.79 -12.74
N LYS A 186 18.15 -0.29 -13.86
CA LYS A 186 19.23 -0.96 -14.59
C LYS A 186 20.50 -1.10 -13.75
N ARG A 187 20.82 -0.08 -12.93
CA ARG A 187 21.95 -0.15 -11.99
C ARG A 187 21.68 -1.22 -10.93
N PHE A 188 20.50 -1.23 -10.32
CA PHE A 188 20.12 -2.22 -9.31
C PHE A 188 20.19 -3.66 -9.84
N ALA A 189 19.74 -3.88 -11.09
CA ALA A 189 19.82 -5.20 -11.72
C ALA A 189 21.26 -5.70 -11.87
N LYS A 190 22.25 -4.79 -12.07
CA LYS A 190 23.66 -5.16 -12.14
C LYS A 190 24.23 -5.56 -10.76
N ASP A 191 23.79 -4.84 -9.72
CA ASP A 191 24.27 -5.05 -8.36
C ASP A 191 23.60 -6.23 -7.65
N MET A 192 22.43 -6.66 -8.18
CA MET A 192 21.57 -7.70 -7.58
C MET A 192 21.18 -8.75 -8.64
N PRO A 193 22.05 -9.73 -8.93
CA PRO A 193 21.76 -10.78 -9.91
C PRO A 193 20.52 -11.59 -9.51
N ASP A 194 19.81 -12.15 -10.52
CA ASP A 194 18.59 -12.95 -10.34
C ASP A 194 17.48 -12.24 -9.53
N ILE A 195 17.41 -10.92 -9.64
CA ILE A 195 16.39 -10.12 -8.96
C ILE A 195 14.99 -10.50 -9.46
N ARG A 196 14.05 -10.62 -8.54
CA ARG A 196 12.65 -10.97 -8.82
C ARG A 196 11.73 -9.82 -8.39
N ILE A 197 10.65 -9.59 -9.16
CA ILE A 197 9.70 -8.52 -8.84
C ILE A 197 8.57 -9.06 -7.98
N ILE A 198 8.27 -8.32 -6.90
CA ILE A 198 7.06 -8.44 -6.12
C ILE A 198 6.24 -7.17 -6.35
N GLY A 199 5.08 -7.31 -6.99
CA GLY A 199 4.17 -6.21 -7.25
C GLY A 199 3.06 -6.12 -6.22
N SER A 200 2.81 -4.94 -5.68
CA SER A 200 1.71 -4.72 -4.76
C SER A 200 0.69 -3.69 -5.22
N GLY A 201 -0.37 -3.59 -4.44
CA GLY A 201 -1.41 -2.62 -4.66
C GLY A 201 -2.52 -3.07 -5.61
N GLY A 202 -3.52 -2.21 -5.75
CA GLY A 202 -4.73 -2.56 -6.47
C GLY A 202 -4.58 -2.65 -7.98
N ASN A 203 -3.53 -2.05 -8.54
CA ASN A 203 -3.30 -2.02 -9.99
C ASN A 203 -2.76 -3.37 -10.48
N ILE A 204 -1.68 -3.88 -9.90
CA ILE A 204 -1.13 -5.18 -10.28
C ILE A 204 -2.09 -6.32 -9.96
N ASN A 205 -2.82 -6.25 -8.83
CA ASN A 205 -3.86 -7.22 -8.51
C ASN A 205 -4.98 -7.25 -9.58
N LYS A 206 -5.31 -6.10 -10.19
CA LYS A 206 -6.32 -6.06 -11.27
C LYS A 206 -5.73 -6.59 -12.58
N LEU A 207 -4.49 -6.25 -12.93
CA LEU A 207 -3.78 -6.82 -14.09
C LEU A 207 -3.72 -8.34 -13.98
N PHE A 208 -3.26 -8.87 -12.85
CA PHE A 208 -3.23 -10.32 -12.59
C PHE A 208 -4.59 -11.00 -12.76
N LYS A 209 -5.68 -10.37 -12.28
CA LYS A 209 -7.04 -10.92 -12.44
C LYS A 209 -7.52 -10.90 -13.88
N LEU A 210 -7.13 -9.90 -14.67
CA LEU A 210 -7.52 -9.75 -16.07
C LEU A 210 -6.78 -10.70 -17.01
N THR A 211 -5.56 -11.12 -16.67
CA THR A 211 -4.84 -12.13 -17.43
C THR A 211 -5.38 -13.54 -17.21
N HIS A 212 -6.36 -13.71 -16.30
CA HIS A 212 -6.91 -15.02 -15.91
C HIS A 212 -5.87 -16.04 -15.47
N ALA A 213 -4.69 -15.59 -15.02
CA ALA A 213 -3.62 -16.43 -14.55
C ALA A 213 -4.05 -17.20 -13.29
N LYS A 214 -4.39 -18.47 -13.45
CA LYS A 214 -4.72 -19.40 -12.36
C LYS A 214 -3.44 -20.12 -11.92
N ARG A 215 -2.58 -19.42 -11.19
CA ARG A 215 -1.30 -19.98 -10.71
C ARG A 215 -1.27 -19.99 -9.19
N GLU A 216 -0.87 -21.11 -8.60
CA GLU A 216 -0.77 -21.25 -7.14
C GLU A 216 0.14 -20.18 -6.54
N ASN A 217 1.25 -19.86 -7.18
CA ASN A 217 2.22 -18.87 -6.72
C ASN A 217 1.89 -17.43 -7.09
N ARG A 218 0.69 -17.15 -7.64
CA ARG A 218 0.18 -15.83 -7.97
C ARG A 218 1.21 -14.93 -8.67
N TYR A 219 1.74 -15.33 -9.80
CA TYR A 219 2.58 -14.50 -10.66
C TYR A 219 1.91 -14.23 -12.00
N VAL A 220 2.30 -13.14 -12.65
CA VAL A 220 1.90 -12.77 -14.02
C VAL A 220 3.18 -12.50 -14.81
N THR A 221 3.25 -13.00 -16.04
CA THR A 221 4.41 -12.73 -16.90
C THR A 221 4.32 -11.33 -17.52
N VAL A 222 5.47 -10.76 -17.83
CA VAL A 222 5.55 -9.44 -18.49
C VAL A 222 4.88 -9.49 -19.86
N ASP A 223 5.00 -10.60 -20.58
CA ASP A 223 4.33 -10.79 -21.88
C ASP A 223 2.81 -10.83 -21.75
N GLU A 224 2.26 -11.47 -20.72
CA GLU A 224 0.81 -11.40 -20.43
C GLU A 224 0.35 -9.97 -20.13
N ILE A 225 1.18 -9.19 -19.41
CA ILE A 225 0.85 -7.76 -19.15
C ILE A 225 0.92 -6.97 -20.46
N LYS A 226 1.91 -7.21 -21.34
CA LYS A 226 2.04 -6.57 -22.67
C LYS A 226 0.89 -6.90 -23.58
N ASP A 227 0.47 -8.15 -23.65
CA ASP A 227 -0.68 -8.59 -24.43
C ASP A 227 -1.97 -7.92 -23.95
N LEU A 228 -2.20 -7.91 -22.62
CA LEU A 228 -3.35 -7.24 -22.03
C LEU A 228 -3.31 -5.73 -22.29
N TYR A 229 -2.15 -5.10 -22.11
CA TYR A 229 -1.94 -3.68 -22.39
C TYR A 229 -2.30 -3.34 -23.85
N SER A 230 -1.82 -4.12 -24.80
CA SER A 230 -2.10 -3.92 -26.23
C SER A 230 -3.57 -4.01 -26.56
N LYS A 231 -4.29 -4.97 -25.96
CA LYS A 231 -5.75 -5.15 -26.10
C LYS A 231 -6.53 -3.98 -25.47
N LEU A 232 -6.12 -3.56 -24.29
CA LEU A 232 -6.82 -2.48 -23.56
C LEU A 232 -6.54 -1.10 -24.12
N LYS A 233 -5.34 -0.86 -24.66
CA LYS A 233 -4.91 0.48 -25.12
C LYS A 233 -5.74 1.01 -26.27
N VAL A 234 -6.24 0.14 -27.14
CA VAL A 234 -7.06 0.52 -28.31
C VAL A 234 -8.52 0.77 -27.97
N LEU A 235 -8.96 0.41 -26.77
CA LEU A 235 -10.33 0.57 -26.29
C LEU A 235 -10.53 1.90 -25.57
N SER A 236 -11.72 2.48 -25.71
CA SER A 236 -12.15 3.60 -24.87
C SER A 236 -12.30 3.19 -23.39
N VAL A 237 -12.47 4.15 -22.51
CA VAL A 237 -12.74 3.87 -21.08
C VAL A 237 -14.03 3.09 -20.89
N GLU A 238 -15.06 3.46 -21.64
CA GLU A 238 -16.39 2.83 -21.65
C GLU A 238 -16.29 1.38 -22.09
N GLU A 239 -15.61 1.11 -23.21
CA GLU A 239 -15.40 -0.25 -23.72
C GLU A 239 -14.60 -1.13 -22.74
N ARG A 240 -13.60 -0.56 -22.04
CA ARG A 240 -12.89 -1.29 -20.97
C ARG A 240 -13.80 -1.65 -19.80
N ILE A 241 -14.77 -0.78 -19.47
CA ILE A 241 -15.76 -1.06 -18.42
C ILE A 241 -16.66 -2.22 -18.86
N GLU A 242 -17.21 -2.15 -20.08
CA GLU A 242 -18.17 -3.12 -20.60
C GLU A 242 -17.54 -4.49 -20.85
N GLN A 243 -16.40 -4.53 -21.57
CA GLN A 243 -15.79 -5.79 -22.02
C GLN A 243 -15.00 -6.51 -20.93
N TYR A 244 -14.34 -5.75 -20.01
CA TYR A 244 -13.46 -6.30 -18.99
C TYR A 244 -13.99 -6.17 -17.55
N GLY A 245 -15.23 -5.68 -17.39
CA GLY A 245 -15.84 -5.50 -16.07
C GLY A 245 -14.99 -4.61 -15.14
N LEU A 246 -14.36 -3.58 -15.72
CA LEU A 246 -13.57 -2.64 -14.94
C LEU A 246 -14.49 -1.64 -14.23
N LYS A 247 -14.15 -1.31 -12.99
CA LYS A 247 -14.82 -0.19 -12.32
C LYS A 247 -14.39 1.13 -12.96
N VAL A 248 -15.27 2.13 -12.93
CA VAL A 248 -15.01 3.47 -13.50
C VAL A 248 -13.67 4.06 -13.04
N ASP A 249 -13.35 3.90 -11.75
CA ASP A 249 -12.10 4.40 -11.16
C ASP A 249 -10.88 3.50 -11.42
N ARG A 250 -11.02 2.49 -12.29
CA ARG A 250 -9.97 1.56 -12.70
C ARG A 250 -9.73 1.55 -14.22
N ALA A 251 -10.74 1.84 -15.00
CA ALA A 251 -10.70 1.70 -16.45
C ALA A 251 -9.72 2.66 -17.15
N ASP A 252 -9.50 3.84 -16.58
CA ASP A 252 -8.52 4.82 -17.08
C ASP A 252 -7.11 4.56 -16.54
N VAL A 253 -6.97 4.15 -15.27
CA VAL A 253 -5.66 3.98 -14.61
C VAL A 253 -4.98 2.65 -14.93
N ILE A 254 -5.67 1.69 -15.54
CA ILE A 254 -5.09 0.37 -15.84
C ILE A 254 -3.98 0.43 -16.88
N ILE A 255 -4.10 1.32 -17.87
CA ILE A 255 -3.10 1.53 -18.93
C ILE A 255 -1.79 2.07 -18.35
N PRO A 256 -1.79 3.25 -17.66
CA PRO A 256 -0.54 3.71 -17.05
C PRO A 256 0.03 2.75 -16.01
N ALA A 257 -0.83 1.98 -15.32
CA ALA A 257 -0.33 0.96 -14.41
C ALA A 257 0.45 -0.15 -15.13
N ALA A 258 -0.08 -0.66 -16.26
CA ALA A 258 0.61 -1.65 -17.08
C ALA A 258 1.93 -1.09 -17.61
N GLU A 259 1.96 0.14 -18.11
CA GLU A 259 3.17 0.81 -18.61
C GLU A 259 4.27 0.90 -17.56
N ILE A 260 3.91 1.25 -16.31
CA ILE A 260 4.89 1.34 -15.22
C ILE A 260 5.48 -0.03 -14.90
N PHE A 261 4.64 -1.08 -14.78
CA PHE A 261 5.12 -2.44 -14.48
C PHE A 261 5.96 -3.01 -15.62
N ILE A 262 5.58 -2.83 -16.87
CA ILE A 262 6.36 -3.25 -18.05
C ILE A 262 7.72 -2.55 -18.03
N THR A 263 7.71 -1.21 -17.88
CA THR A 263 8.95 -0.40 -17.86
C THR A 263 9.90 -0.85 -16.73
N ALA A 264 9.37 -1.10 -15.55
CA ALA A 264 10.17 -1.52 -14.41
C ALA A 264 10.74 -2.96 -14.62
N ALA A 265 9.92 -3.87 -15.10
CA ALA A 265 10.34 -5.25 -15.36
C ALA A 265 11.42 -5.33 -16.45
N GLU A 266 11.27 -4.61 -17.56
CA GLU A 266 12.26 -4.53 -18.61
C GLU A 266 13.58 -3.91 -18.12
N ALA A 267 13.51 -2.86 -17.30
CA ALA A 267 14.71 -2.23 -16.76
C ALA A 267 15.47 -3.12 -15.77
N LEU A 268 14.75 -3.99 -15.04
CA LEU A 268 15.32 -4.98 -14.10
C LEU A 268 15.73 -6.29 -14.81
N GLY A 269 15.34 -6.52 -16.09
CA GLY A 269 15.55 -7.76 -16.79
C GLY A 269 14.70 -8.92 -16.27
N CYS A 270 13.53 -8.64 -15.72
CA CYS A 270 12.61 -9.64 -15.18
C CYS A 270 11.50 -9.98 -16.19
N ASP A 271 11.13 -11.24 -16.25
CA ASP A 271 10.08 -11.77 -17.13
C ASP A 271 8.72 -11.96 -16.46
N SER A 272 8.66 -11.80 -15.14
CA SER A 272 7.45 -12.02 -14.36
C SER A 272 7.38 -11.14 -13.11
N VAL A 273 6.15 -10.95 -12.60
CA VAL A 273 5.83 -10.20 -11.37
C VAL A 273 5.03 -11.12 -10.46
N GLN A 274 5.54 -11.38 -9.27
CA GLN A 274 4.79 -12.04 -8.20
C GLN A 274 3.79 -11.05 -7.59
N VAL A 275 2.54 -11.49 -7.36
CA VAL A 275 1.44 -10.61 -6.93
C VAL A 275 0.84 -11.12 -5.62
N PRO A 276 1.49 -10.91 -4.47
CA PRO A 276 0.90 -11.25 -3.17
C PRO A 276 -0.34 -10.38 -2.92
N ASN A 277 -1.30 -10.90 -2.18
CA ASN A 277 -2.53 -10.15 -1.87
C ASN A 277 -2.34 -9.24 -0.64
N ILE A 278 -1.31 -8.41 -0.69
CA ILE A 278 -0.90 -7.47 0.37
C ILE A 278 -1.16 -6.04 -0.11
N SER A 279 -1.56 -5.17 0.78
CA SER A 279 -1.79 -3.75 0.51
C SER A 279 -1.16 -2.87 1.60
N LEU A 280 -0.98 -1.57 1.32
CA LEU A 280 -0.51 -0.60 2.31
C LEU A 280 -1.38 -0.60 3.59
N ALA A 281 -2.69 -0.81 3.47
CA ALA A 281 -3.57 -0.91 4.64
C ALA A 281 -3.21 -2.11 5.52
N ASP A 282 -2.80 -3.26 4.94
CA ASP A 282 -2.29 -4.40 5.70
C ASP A 282 -1.02 -4.00 6.45
N SER A 283 -0.09 -3.34 5.76
CA SER A 283 1.18 -2.91 6.34
C SER A 283 1.02 -1.87 7.46
N ILE A 284 0.04 -0.97 7.33
CA ILE A 284 -0.26 0.02 8.36
C ILE A 284 -0.79 -0.66 9.63
N VAL A 285 -1.76 -1.58 9.52
CA VAL A 285 -2.37 -2.20 10.70
C VAL A 285 -1.44 -3.18 11.38
N ASP A 286 -0.68 -3.96 10.61
CA ASP A 286 0.29 -4.93 11.15
C ASP A 286 1.48 -4.21 11.81
N GLY A 287 2.00 -3.17 11.15
CA GLY A 287 3.03 -2.30 11.73
C GLY A 287 2.54 -1.58 12.99
N PHE A 288 1.32 -1.08 13.00
CA PHE A 288 0.73 -0.42 14.17
C PHE A 288 0.59 -1.37 15.36
N TYR A 289 0.17 -2.62 15.11
CA TYR A 289 0.14 -3.66 16.14
C TYR A 289 1.54 -3.92 16.71
N ARG A 290 2.52 -4.16 15.84
CA ARG A 290 3.90 -4.45 16.25
C ARG A 290 4.53 -3.31 17.05
N ASP A 291 4.43 -2.07 16.54
CA ASP A 291 5.11 -0.92 17.14
C ASP A 291 4.50 -0.51 18.49
N LYS A 292 3.21 -0.75 18.70
CA LYS A 292 2.51 -0.26 19.90
C LYS A 292 2.11 -1.34 20.90
N TYR A 293 1.84 -2.56 20.43
CA TYR A 293 1.20 -3.59 21.25
C TYR A 293 2.06 -4.84 21.45
N SER A 294 2.89 -5.25 20.49
CA SER A 294 3.73 -6.44 20.68
C SER A 294 4.89 -6.21 21.66
N ALA A 295 5.30 -4.96 21.88
CA ALA A 295 6.31 -4.62 22.90
C ALA A 295 5.75 -4.58 24.33
N CYS A 296 4.42 -4.59 24.51
CA CYS A 296 3.77 -4.57 25.83
C CYS A 296 3.55 -5.96 26.41
N ASP A 297 3.61 -7.02 25.60
CA ASP A 297 3.39 -8.40 26.06
C ASP A 297 4.64 -9.04 26.71
N ILE A 298 5.78 -8.33 26.78
CA ILE A 298 6.97 -8.74 27.48
C ILE A 298 7.15 -7.88 28.74
N LYS A 299 6.22 -8.00 29.70
CA LYS A 299 6.57 -7.77 31.10
C LYS A 299 7.01 -9.12 31.65
N PRO A 300 8.28 -9.28 32.10
CA PRO A 300 8.60 -10.43 32.93
C PRO A 300 7.74 -10.31 34.19
N GLU A 301 7.03 -11.39 34.54
CA GLU A 301 6.50 -11.56 35.89
C GLU A 301 7.63 -11.28 36.87
N GLN A 302 7.46 -10.24 37.67
CA GLN A 302 8.29 -10.08 38.86
C GLN A 302 7.97 -11.29 39.72
N SER A 303 8.93 -12.21 39.81
CA SER A 303 8.95 -13.24 40.85
C SER A 303 8.94 -12.51 42.19
N ASP A 304 7.86 -12.61 42.92
CA ASP A 304 7.85 -12.37 44.35
C ASP A 304 8.79 -13.40 44.96
N ALA A 305 10.04 -13.01 45.13
CA ALA A 305 11.00 -13.75 45.95
C ALA A 305 10.74 -13.37 47.40
N ASP A 306 10.25 -14.35 48.11
CA ASP A 306 10.05 -14.45 49.54
C ASP A 306 11.03 -13.61 50.37
N GLU A 307 10.50 -12.62 51.07
CA GLU A 307 11.09 -12.18 52.35
C GLU A 307 10.73 -13.21 53.41
N VAL A 308 11.60 -14.16 53.61
CA VAL A 308 11.62 -14.94 54.86
C VAL A 308 12.21 -14.06 55.93
N GLY A 309 11.38 -13.57 56.81
CA GLY A 309 11.78 -12.92 58.04
C GLY A 309 12.44 -13.91 58.97
N ASP A 310 13.70 -13.72 59.30
CA ASP A 310 14.28 -14.30 60.50
C ASP A 310 13.90 -13.42 61.69
N ASP A 311 12.96 -13.92 62.47
CA ASP A 311 12.79 -13.50 63.85
C ASP A 311 13.64 -14.42 64.74
N GLU A 312 14.71 -13.91 65.30
CA GLU A 312 15.34 -14.43 66.50
C GLU A 312 15.48 -13.31 67.56
N GLU A 313 14.86 -13.58 68.75
CA GLU A 313 14.97 -12.99 70.08
C GLU A 313 14.31 -11.62 70.34
#